data_4df186cfba39a249a556565625995ca0
#
_entry.id   4df186cfba39a249a556565625995ca0
#
_cell.length_a   1.000
_cell.length_b   1.000
_cell.length_c   1.000
_cell.angle_alpha   90.00
_cell.angle_beta   90.00
_cell.angle_gamma   90.00
#
_symmetry.space_group_name_H-M   'P 1'
#
loop_
_entity.id
_entity.type
_entity.pdbx_description
1 polymer ?
#
loop_
_entity_poly.entity_id
_entity_poly.type
_entity_poly.pdbx_seq_one_letter_code
_entity_poly.pdbx_strand_id
1 'polypeptide(L)'
;VELAAKLLENGISTPGQLLAKLQEERASLDNEDKIKIIKDGQSSKATYYSHIHTLFSLYALSRKQQDIMCNLCFLPYTGISARIFAKWLELPTLNEINDLIETGFVQTTTRHTISLHPMIKEIALSETKPSVSSCHILLDSLQKICLMHGIEVDYYKKLFQTAGNIIELIEKDDIPKYLLFLENVFPYMDNYNYQKGMK
;
A
#
# COMPACT_ATOMS: atom_id res chain seq x y z
N VAL A 1 12.77 5.22 12.46
CA VAL A 1 13.93 6.13 12.44
C VAL A 1 14.08 6.77 11.05
N GLU A 2 14.03 6.01 9.96
CA GLU A 2 14.24 6.51 8.60
C GLU A 2 13.21 7.57 8.18
N LEU A 3 11.90 7.33 8.39
CA LEU A 3 10.84 8.30 8.10
C LEU A 3 11.01 9.60 8.87
N ALA A 4 11.36 9.52 10.15
CA ALA A 4 11.61 10.71 10.98
C ALA A 4 12.82 11.50 10.48
N ALA A 5 13.91 10.80 10.11
CA ALA A 5 15.09 11.43 9.55
C ALA A 5 14.77 12.18 8.24
N LYS A 6 14.02 11.56 7.34
CA LYS A 6 13.59 12.17 6.07
C LYS A 6 12.66 13.37 6.26
N LEU A 7 11.75 13.35 7.24
CA LEU A 7 10.95 14.52 7.60
C LEU A 7 11.80 15.73 7.98
N LEU A 8 12.85 15.50 8.77
CA LEU A 8 13.77 16.54 9.19
C LEU A 8 14.67 17.00 8.04
N GLU A 9 15.19 16.07 7.26
CA GLU A 9 16.06 16.35 6.11
C GLU A 9 15.34 17.17 5.03
N ASN A 10 14.08 16.87 4.77
CA ASN A 10 13.24 17.58 3.79
C ASN A 10 12.65 18.89 4.36
N GLY A 11 12.96 19.28 5.60
CA GLY A 11 12.46 20.51 6.21
C GLY A 11 10.96 20.55 6.46
N ILE A 12 10.27 19.40 6.39
CA ILE A 12 8.82 19.29 6.61
C ILE A 12 8.48 19.54 8.08
N SER A 13 9.38 19.18 8.99
CA SER A 13 9.23 19.39 10.42
C SER A 13 10.56 19.76 11.07
N THR A 14 10.52 20.55 12.13
CA THR A 14 11.68 20.76 12.99
C THR A 14 11.79 19.65 14.04
N PRO A 15 13.00 19.38 14.60
CA PRO A 15 13.16 18.38 15.65
C PRO A 15 12.21 18.61 16.85
N GLY A 16 11.99 19.89 17.24
CA GLY A 16 11.09 20.24 18.32
C GLY A 16 9.63 19.96 18.00
N GLN A 17 9.16 20.29 16.80
CA GLN A 17 7.79 20.01 16.36
C GLN A 17 7.54 18.50 16.26
N LEU A 18 8.49 17.75 15.72
CA LEU A 18 8.40 16.29 15.62
C LEU A 18 8.32 15.66 17.02
N LEU A 19 9.20 16.09 17.93
CA LEU A 19 9.20 15.59 19.30
C LEU A 19 7.89 15.90 20.03
N ALA A 20 7.39 17.13 19.92
CA ALA A 20 6.13 17.54 20.53
C ALA A 20 4.97 16.68 20.07
N LYS A 21 4.82 16.44 18.75
CA LYS A 21 3.75 15.60 18.19
C LYS A 21 3.87 14.14 18.64
N LEU A 22 5.07 13.57 18.65
CA LEU A 22 5.27 12.21 19.13
C LEU A 22 4.97 12.07 20.64
N GLN A 23 5.17 13.13 21.42
CA GLN A 23 4.81 13.15 22.84
C GLN A 23 3.31 13.31 23.07
N GLU A 24 2.62 14.12 22.27
CA GLU A 24 1.15 14.26 22.31
C GLU A 24 0.47 12.94 22.01
N GLU A 25 0.88 12.24 20.95
CA GLU A 25 0.34 10.93 20.58
C GLU A 25 0.59 9.89 21.68
N ARG A 26 1.78 9.88 22.27
CA ARG A 26 2.10 9.02 23.40
C ARG A 26 1.22 9.30 24.60
N ALA A 27 0.97 10.56 24.93
CA ALA A 27 0.10 10.95 26.02
C ALA A 27 -1.38 10.57 25.76
N SER A 28 -1.84 10.65 24.52
CA SER A 28 -3.17 10.19 24.09
C SER A 28 -3.31 8.69 24.26
N LEU A 29 -2.34 7.90 23.79
CA LEU A 29 -2.32 6.44 23.95
C LEU A 29 -2.28 6.02 25.44
N ASP A 30 -1.48 6.71 26.28
CA ASP A 30 -1.43 6.43 27.72
C ASP A 30 -2.77 6.68 28.41
N ASN A 31 -3.64 7.52 27.87
CA ASN A 31 -4.98 7.78 28.38
C ASN A 31 -6.04 6.79 27.87
N GLU A 32 -5.97 6.37 26.63
CA GLU A 32 -6.95 5.44 26.02
C GLU A 32 -6.64 3.95 26.29
N ASP A 33 -5.37 3.58 26.38
CA ASP A 33 -4.93 2.18 26.45
C ASP A 33 -4.65 1.66 27.85
N LYS A 34 -4.77 2.48 28.90
CA LYS A 34 -4.63 1.99 30.29
C LYS A 34 -5.57 0.82 30.65
N ILE A 35 -6.60 0.59 29.84
CA ILE A 35 -7.56 -0.50 30.02
C ILE A 35 -7.19 -1.77 29.22
N LYS A 36 -6.32 -1.71 28.19
CA LYS A 36 -6.00 -2.83 27.30
C LYS A 36 -4.58 -3.41 27.42
N ILE A 37 -3.64 -2.72 28.05
CA ILE A 37 -2.19 -3.06 28.01
C ILE A 37 -1.78 -4.12 29.07
N ILE A 38 -2.69 -4.69 29.84
CA ILE A 38 -2.36 -5.71 30.87
C ILE A 38 -2.22 -7.14 30.30
N LYS A 39 -2.45 -7.36 29.00
CA LYS A 39 -2.28 -8.69 28.38
C LYS A 39 -1.39 -8.64 27.14
N ASP A 40 -0.25 -9.32 27.24
CA ASP A 40 0.54 -9.90 26.16
C ASP A 40 1.43 -9.00 25.29
N GLY A 41 2.43 -8.29 25.87
CA GLY A 41 3.58 -7.83 25.06
C GLY A 41 3.29 -6.91 23.85
N GLN A 42 2.06 -6.43 23.71
CA GLN A 42 1.62 -5.60 22.57
C GLN A 42 1.88 -4.10 22.72
N SER A 43 2.30 -3.63 23.91
CA SER A 43 2.54 -2.20 24.14
C SER A 43 3.56 -1.59 23.17
N SER A 44 4.59 -2.35 22.80
CA SER A 44 5.61 -1.88 21.84
C SER A 44 5.08 -1.75 20.42
N LYS A 45 4.15 -2.60 19.99
CA LYS A 45 3.55 -2.53 18.64
C LYS A 45 2.59 -1.34 18.51
N ALA A 46 1.73 -1.11 19.50
CA ALA A 46 0.77 0.00 19.49
C ALA A 46 1.50 1.36 19.48
N THR A 47 2.51 1.55 20.32
CA THR A 47 3.32 2.77 20.36
C THR A 47 4.06 2.99 19.04
N TYR A 48 4.61 1.95 18.43
CA TYR A 48 5.32 2.06 17.17
C TYR A 48 4.37 2.40 16.00
N TYR A 49 3.19 1.79 15.96
CA TYR A 49 2.14 2.09 14.99
C TYR A 49 1.71 3.56 15.08
N SER A 50 1.43 4.06 16.28
CA SER A 50 1.05 5.45 16.50
C SER A 50 2.13 6.42 16.04
N HIS A 51 3.40 6.15 16.33
CA HIS A 51 4.51 6.99 15.86
C HIS A 51 4.59 7.03 14.32
N ILE A 52 4.41 5.89 13.64
CA ILE A 52 4.41 5.87 12.17
C ILE A 52 3.19 6.58 11.62
N HIS A 53 2.02 6.40 12.22
CA HIS A 53 0.79 7.10 11.84
C HIS A 53 0.97 8.63 11.93
N THR A 54 1.54 9.11 13.04
CA THR A 54 1.87 10.53 13.21
C THR A 54 2.83 11.03 12.12
N LEU A 55 3.87 10.26 11.81
CA LEU A 55 4.81 10.59 10.74
C LEU A 55 4.12 10.62 9.38
N PHE A 56 3.21 9.68 9.12
CA PHE A 56 2.42 9.62 7.89
C PHE A 56 1.54 10.87 7.73
N SER A 57 0.83 11.27 8.78
CA SER A 57 -0.06 12.44 8.77
C SER A 57 0.70 13.76 8.55
N LEU A 58 1.98 13.85 8.96
CA LEU A 58 2.81 15.02 8.78
C LEU A 58 3.23 15.29 7.33
N TYR A 59 3.24 14.26 6.47
CA TYR A 59 3.68 14.40 5.09
C TYR A 59 2.67 15.10 4.17
N ALA A 60 1.44 15.35 4.60
CA ALA A 60 0.42 16.05 3.82
C ALA A 60 0.42 15.62 2.33
N LEU A 61 0.28 14.33 2.07
CA LEU A 61 0.34 13.77 0.72
C LEU A 61 -0.62 14.50 -0.23
N SER A 62 -0.17 14.83 -1.42
CA SER A 62 -1.03 15.35 -2.47
C SER A 62 -2.12 14.33 -2.84
N ARG A 63 -3.22 14.77 -3.42
CA ARG A 63 -4.31 13.88 -3.84
C ARG A 63 -3.81 12.75 -4.75
N LYS A 64 -2.92 13.05 -5.69
CA LYS A 64 -2.30 12.04 -6.56
C LYS A 64 -1.47 11.02 -5.79
N GLN A 65 -0.70 11.47 -4.81
CA GLN A 65 0.08 10.58 -3.96
C GLN A 65 -0.83 9.70 -3.08
N GLN A 66 -1.94 10.25 -2.57
CA GLN A 66 -2.95 9.47 -1.85
C GLN A 66 -3.57 8.40 -2.75
N ASP A 67 -3.94 8.74 -4.00
CA ASP A 67 -4.47 7.79 -4.97
C ASP A 67 -3.45 6.68 -5.30
N ILE A 68 -2.16 7.03 -5.44
CA ILE A 68 -1.09 6.06 -5.65
C ILE A 68 -0.91 5.16 -4.42
N MET A 69 -0.88 5.73 -3.22
CA MET A 69 -0.76 4.98 -1.96
C MET A 69 -1.93 4.02 -1.76
N CYS A 70 -3.15 4.46 -2.09
CA CYS A 70 -4.37 3.64 -2.08
C CYS A 70 -4.19 2.36 -2.90
N ASN A 71 -3.64 2.48 -4.11
CA ASN A 71 -3.39 1.35 -5.01
C ASN A 71 -2.15 0.51 -4.64
N LEU A 72 -1.11 1.14 -4.05
CA LEU A 72 0.10 0.45 -3.56
C LEU A 72 -0.22 -0.55 -2.44
N CYS A 73 -1.30 -0.34 -1.69
CA CYS A 73 -1.74 -1.25 -0.63
C CYS A 73 -2.01 -2.67 -1.12
N PHE A 74 -2.32 -2.85 -2.40
CA PHE A 74 -2.60 -4.17 -2.98
C PHE A 74 -1.35 -4.89 -3.47
N LEU A 75 -0.20 -4.22 -3.56
CA LEU A 75 1.01 -4.87 -4.03
C LEU A 75 1.49 -5.97 -3.06
N PRO A 76 2.07 -7.06 -3.60
CA PRO A 76 2.70 -8.08 -2.77
C PRO A 76 3.95 -7.50 -2.08
N TYR A 77 4.30 -8.03 -0.91
CA TYR A 77 5.51 -7.61 -0.18
C TYR A 77 6.81 -7.80 -0.97
N THR A 78 6.81 -8.75 -1.92
CA THR A 78 7.94 -8.94 -2.84
C THR A 78 8.08 -7.81 -3.86
N GLY A 79 7.12 -6.90 -3.88
CA GLY A 79 7.10 -5.73 -4.75
C GLY A 79 6.89 -6.05 -6.24
N ILE A 80 6.70 -5.00 -7.00
CA ILE A 80 6.60 -5.01 -8.46
C ILE A 80 7.46 -3.88 -9.03
N SER A 81 7.87 -3.99 -10.30
CA SER A 81 8.57 -2.88 -10.97
C SER A 81 7.75 -1.59 -10.95
N ALA A 82 8.37 -0.48 -10.55
CA ALA A 82 7.73 0.84 -10.55
C ALA A 82 7.13 1.20 -11.92
N ARG A 83 7.81 0.81 -13.02
CA ARG A 83 7.31 1.04 -14.38
C ARG A 83 6.06 0.22 -14.70
N ILE A 84 5.98 -1.03 -14.22
CA ILE A 84 4.80 -1.87 -14.40
C ILE A 84 3.63 -1.30 -13.61
N PHE A 85 3.86 -0.91 -12.36
CA PHE A 85 2.83 -0.32 -11.53
C PHE A 85 2.31 1.00 -12.11
N ALA A 86 3.22 1.87 -12.60
CA ALA A 86 2.83 3.11 -13.28
C ALA A 86 1.96 2.84 -14.53
N LYS A 87 2.26 1.79 -15.31
CA LYS A 87 1.42 1.37 -16.44
C LYS A 87 0.04 0.91 -15.98
N TRP A 88 -0.05 0.18 -14.87
CA TRP A 88 -1.34 -0.26 -14.32
C TRP A 88 -2.22 0.90 -13.88
N LEU A 89 -1.61 2.00 -13.42
CA LEU A 89 -2.33 3.21 -13.02
C LEU A 89 -2.42 4.27 -14.13
N GLU A 90 -1.97 3.93 -15.34
CA GLU A 90 -1.94 4.86 -16.49
C GLU A 90 -1.22 6.18 -16.16
N LEU A 91 -0.20 6.13 -15.27
CA LEU A 91 0.57 7.31 -14.89
C LEU A 91 1.48 7.76 -16.04
N PRO A 92 1.48 9.08 -16.36
CA PRO A 92 2.31 9.61 -17.43
C PRO A 92 3.81 9.62 -17.09
N THR A 93 4.15 9.69 -15.81
CA THR A 93 5.53 9.75 -15.29
C THR A 93 5.67 8.93 -14.00
N LEU A 94 6.91 8.73 -13.56
CA LEU A 94 7.24 8.10 -12.28
C LEU A 94 7.44 9.12 -11.14
N ASN A 95 7.27 10.41 -11.38
CA ASN A 95 7.63 11.46 -10.43
C ASN A 95 6.95 11.25 -9.07
N GLU A 96 5.64 11.09 -9.05
CA GLU A 96 4.88 10.89 -7.80
C GLU A 96 5.32 9.62 -7.03
N ILE A 97 5.69 8.56 -7.77
CA ILE A 97 6.23 7.34 -7.15
C ILE A 97 7.63 7.60 -6.58
N ASN A 98 8.47 8.34 -7.31
CA ASN A 98 9.82 8.70 -6.84
C ASN A 98 9.74 9.58 -5.59
N ASP A 99 8.83 10.55 -5.56
CA ASP A 99 8.60 11.38 -4.37
C ASP A 99 8.21 10.51 -3.16
N LEU A 100 7.34 9.51 -3.35
CA LEU A 100 6.98 8.57 -2.28
C LEU A 100 8.14 7.66 -1.85
N ILE A 101 9.08 7.36 -2.75
CA ILE A 101 10.33 6.65 -2.41
C ILE A 101 11.25 7.59 -1.61
N GLU A 102 11.42 8.83 -2.04
CA GLU A 102 12.26 9.82 -1.38
C GLU A 102 11.76 10.13 0.04
N THR A 103 10.45 10.20 0.24
CA THR A 103 9.85 10.35 1.57
C THR A 103 9.99 9.12 2.46
N GLY A 104 10.33 7.95 1.89
CA GLY A 104 10.51 6.71 2.63
C GLY A 104 9.22 5.90 2.87
N PHE A 105 8.10 6.32 2.32
CA PHE A 105 6.86 5.53 2.38
C PHE A 105 6.91 4.30 1.51
N VAL A 106 7.51 4.43 0.32
CA VAL A 106 7.70 3.34 -0.63
C VAL A 106 9.12 2.82 -0.54
N GLN A 107 9.26 1.54 -0.28
CA GLN A 107 10.55 0.85 -0.32
C GLN A 107 10.90 0.48 -1.76
N THR A 108 12.18 0.62 -2.09
CA THR A 108 12.71 0.19 -3.39
C THR A 108 13.87 -0.76 -3.22
N THR A 109 14.02 -1.68 -4.17
CA THR A 109 15.15 -2.60 -4.23
C THR A 109 16.09 -2.20 -5.37
N THR A 110 17.28 -2.82 -5.39
CA THR A 110 18.27 -2.65 -6.48
C THR A 110 17.73 -3.02 -7.86
N ARG A 111 16.63 -3.77 -7.94
CA ARG A 111 15.94 -4.14 -9.19
C ARG A 111 14.82 -3.17 -9.55
N HIS A 112 14.75 -1.99 -8.93
CA HIS A 112 13.68 -1.01 -9.11
C HIS A 112 12.27 -1.58 -8.86
N THR A 113 12.16 -2.57 -7.98
CA THR A 113 10.86 -3.03 -7.48
C THR A 113 10.43 -2.16 -6.31
N ILE A 114 9.15 -1.83 -6.26
CA ILE A 114 8.54 -1.03 -5.21
C ILE A 114 7.58 -1.86 -4.37
N SER A 115 7.52 -1.59 -3.09
CA SER A 115 6.57 -2.19 -2.14
C SER A 115 6.34 -1.26 -0.96
N LEU A 116 5.30 -1.52 -0.18
CA LEU A 116 5.10 -0.86 1.10
C LEU A 116 5.67 -1.70 2.24
N HIS A 117 6.25 -1.05 3.24
CA HIS A 117 6.50 -1.70 4.51
C HIS A 117 5.15 -2.14 5.13
N PRO A 118 5.06 -3.32 5.79
CA PRO A 118 3.79 -3.82 6.33
C PRO A 118 3.02 -2.80 7.15
N MET A 119 3.68 -2.08 8.06
CA MET A 119 3.02 -1.06 8.88
C MET A 119 2.54 0.15 8.08
N ILE A 120 3.30 0.59 7.07
CA ILE A 120 2.85 1.66 6.16
C ILE A 120 1.64 1.19 5.36
N LYS A 121 1.60 -0.08 4.95
CA LYS A 121 0.45 -0.67 4.27
C LYS A 121 -0.81 -0.64 5.16
N GLU A 122 -0.70 -1.04 6.43
CA GLU A 122 -1.82 -1.00 7.38
C GLU A 122 -2.36 0.43 7.57
N ILE A 123 -1.46 1.42 7.76
CA ILE A 123 -1.83 2.82 7.91
C ILE A 123 -2.48 3.34 6.62
N ALA A 124 -1.87 3.07 5.46
CA ALA A 124 -2.40 3.51 4.19
C ALA A 124 -3.79 2.91 3.91
N LEU A 125 -4.03 1.64 4.23
CA LEU A 125 -5.35 1.00 4.14
C LEU A 125 -6.38 1.71 5.03
N SER A 126 -6.00 2.05 6.27
CA SER A 126 -6.87 2.76 7.21
C SER A 126 -7.21 4.17 6.76
N GLU A 127 -6.20 4.91 6.27
CA GLU A 127 -6.34 6.31 5.89
C GLU A 127 -7.00 6.50 4.52
N THR A 128 -6.62 5.68 3.52
CA THR A 128 -7.12 5.85 2.14
C THR A 128 -8.40 5.08 1.85
N LYS A 129 -8.70 4.05 2.66
CA LYS A 129 -9.90 3.19 2.52
C LYS A 129 -10.14 2.79 1.06
N PRO A 130 -9.23 2.00 0.46
CA PRO A 130 -9.30 1.66 -0.95
C PRO A 130 -10.61 0.95 -1.29
N SER A 131 -11.32 1.49 -2.28
CA SER A 131 -12.61 0.99 -2.74
C SER A 131 -12.60 0.67 -4.24
N VAL A 132 -13.60 -0.07 -4.71
CA VAL A 132 -13.74 -0.39 -6.14
C VAL A 132 -13.81 0.89 -6.97
N SER A 133 -14.50 1.91 -6.48
CA SER A 133 -14.61 3.20 -7.16
C SER A 133 -13.30 3.97 -7.18
N SER A 134 -12.57 4.01 -6.07
CA SER A 134 -11.29 4.75 -5.99
C SER A 134 -10.16 4.05 -6.74
N CYS A 135 -10.17 2.73 -6.85
CA CYS A 135 -9.12 1.92 -7.47
C CYS A 135 -9.48 1.41 -8.88
N HIS A 136 -10.51 2.00 -9.52
CA HIS A 136 -11.05 1.50 -10.79
C HIS A 136 -10.00 1.38 -11.91
N ILE A 137 -9.04 2.30 -12.01
CA ILE A 137 -7.98 2.25 -13.03
C ILE A 137 -7.13 0.99 -12.86
N LEU A 138 -6.77 0.65 -11.61
CA LEU A 138 -6.01 -0.56 -11.33
C LEU A 138 -6.83 -1.81 -11.71
N LEU A 139 -8.10 -1.88 -11.29
CA LEU A 139 -8.97 -3.02 -11.60
C LEU A 139 -9.11 -3.21 -13.10
N ASP A 140 -9.42 -2.14 -13.85
CA ASP A 140 -9.59 -2.16 -15.29
C ASP A 140 -8.29 -2.60 -16.02
N SER A 141 -7.14 -2.14 -15.52
CA SER A 141 -5.84 -2.54 -16.07
C SER A 141 -5.53 -4.01 -15.84
N LEU A 142 -5.78 -4.54 -14.64
CA LEU A 142 -5.56 -5.95 -14.35
C LEU A 142 -6.48 -6.86 -15.19
N GLN A 143 -7.76 -6.48 -15.37
CA GLN A 143 -8.69 -7.19 -16.25
C GLN A 143 -8.17 -7.24 -17.69
N LYS A 144 -7.80 -6.08 -18.26
CA LYS A 144 -7.24 -6.01 -19.63
C LYS A 144 -6.03 -6.91 -19.79
N ILE A 145 -5.13 -6.96 -18.79
CA ILE A 145 -3.92 -7.76 -18.84
C ILE A 145 -4.25 -9.27 -18.77
N CYS A 146 -5.21 -9.67 -17.95
CA CYS A 146 -5.66 -11.09 -17.92
C CYS A 146 -6.14 -11.60 -19.27
N LEU A 147 -6.73 -10.72 -20.09
CA LEU A 147 -7.21 -11.06 -21.42
C LEU A 147 -6.09 -11.09 -22.49
N MET A 148 -4.88 -10.61 -22.17
CA MET A 148 -3.74 -10.64 -23.09
C MET A 148 -3.03 -11.99 -23.04
N HIS A 149 -2.67 -12.55 -24.20
CA HIS A 149 -1.89 -13.78 -24.32
C HIS A 149 -0.39 -13.50 -24.43
N GLY A 150 0.45 -14.41 -23.93
CA GLY A 150 1.89 -14.36 -24.15
C GLY A 150 2.70 -13.54 -23.15
N ILE A 151 2.20 -13.37 -21.93
CA ILE A 151 2.88 -12.64 -20.85
C ILE A 151 3.80 -13.60 -20.05
N GLU A 152 4.93 -13.09 -19.57
CA GLU A 152 5.89 -13.82 -18.73
C GLU A 152 5.27 -14.40 -17.44
N VAL A 153 5.66 -15.60 -17.05
CA VAL A 153 5.13 -16.30 -15.87
C VAL A 153 5.32 -15.49 -14.56
N ASP A 154 6.47 -14.85 -14.38
CA ASP A 154 6.74 -14.02 -13.19
C ASP A 154 5.84 -12.78 -13.11
N TYR A 155 5.47 -12.24 -14.26
CA TYR A 155 4.54 -11.12 -14.34
C TYR A 155 3.13 -11.56 -13.90
N TYR A 156 2.64 -12.68 -14.39
CA TYR A 156 1.35 -13.24 -13.97
C TYR A 156 1.31 -13.55 -12.48
N LYS A 157 2.41 -14.06 -11.91
CA LYS A 157 2.49 -14.28 -10.46
C LYS A 157 2.24 -13.00 -9.66
N LYS A 158 2.88 -11.90 -10.05
CA LYS A 158 2.71 -10.59 -9.39
C LYS A 158 1.31 -10.03 -9.59
N LEU A 159 0.77 -10.17 -10.79
CA LEU A 159 -0.59 -9.76 -11.12
C LEU A 159 -1.61 -10.49 -10.25
N PHE A 160 -1.53 -11.83 -10.16
CA PHE A 160 -2.48 -12.62 -9.38
C PHE A 160 -2.31 -12.44 -7.87
N GLN A 161 -1.10 -12.20 -7.37
CA GLN A 161 -0.90 -11.81 -5.99
C GLN A 161 -1.57 -10.45 -5.68
N THR A 162 -1.46 -9.49 -6.59
CA THR A 162 -2.11 -8.18 -6.45
C THR A 162 -3.62 -8.33 -6.52
N ALA A 163 -4.15 -9.10 -7.49
CA ALA A 163 -5.58 -9.37 -7.60
C ALA A 163 -6.15 -10.08 -6.36
N GLY A 164 -5.42 -11.04 -5.79
CA GLY A 164 -5.79 -11.70 -4.53
C GLY A 164 -5.90 -10.71 -3.37
N ASN A 165 -4.92 -9.81 -3.22
CA ASN A 165 -4.96 -8.75 -2.21
C ASN A 165 -6.14 -7.79 -2.44
N ILE A 166 -6.47 -7.46 -3.69
CA ILE A 166 -7.66 -6.65 -4.01
C ILE A 166 -8.92 -7.36 -3.54
N ILE A 167 -9.10 -8.63 -3.89
CA ILE A 167 -10.29 -9.41 -3.52
C ILE A 167 -10.49 -9.43 -2.00
N GLU A 168 -9.39 -9.53 -1.24
CA GLU A 168 -9.41 -9.60 0.22
C GLU A 168 -9.63 -8.24 0.89
N LEU A 169 -8.97 -7.17 0.41
CA LEU A 169 -8.80 -5.93 1.15
C LEU A 169 -9.66 -4.77 0.65
N ILE A 170 -10.20 -4.83 -0.59
CA ILE A 170 -10.91 -3.71 -1.19
C ILE A 170 -12.32 -3.53 -0.60
N GLU A 171 -12.74 -2.29 -0.38
CA GLU A 171 -14.11 -1.95 -0.04
C GLU A 171 -15.01 -2.08 -1.30
N LYS A 172 -16.12 -2.81 -1.17
CA LYS A 172 -17.00 -3.18 -2.29
C LYS A 172 -18.14 -2.17 -2.44
N ASP A 173 -17.79 -0.91 -2.66
CA ASP A 173 -18.74 0.21 -2.83
C ASP A 173 -19.45 0.20 -4.19
N ASP A 174 -18.92 -0.53 -5.19
CA ASP A 174 -19.51 -0.75 -6.51
C ASP A 174 -19.57 -2.27 -6.80
N ILE A 175 -20.67 -2.92 -6.40
CA ILE A 175 -20.85 -4.36 -6.55
C ILE A 175 -20.83 -4.82 -8.02
N PRO A 176 -21.55 -4.18 -8.97
CA PRO A 176 -21.49 -4.58 -10.37
C PRO A 176 -20.08 -4.59 -10.95
N LYS A 177 -19.30 -3.56 -10.67
CA LYS A 177 -17.92 -3.44 -11.13
C LYS A 177 -17.00 -4.47 -10.46
N TYR A 178 -17.20 -4.73 -9.17
CA TYR A 178 -16.47 -5.76 -8.45
C TYR A 178 -16.75 -7.16 -9.01
N LEU A 179 -18.01 -7.49 -9.32
CA LEU A 179 -18.36 -8.78 -9.91
C LEU A 179 -17.75 -8.94 -11.30
N LEU A 180 -17.78 -7.89 -12.12
CA LEU A 180 -17.14 -7.89 -13.44
C LEU A 180 -15.62 -8.12 -13.32
N PHE A 181 -14.96 -7.52 -12.31
CA PHE A 181 -13.56 -7.78 -12.03
C PHE A 181 -13.31 -9.25 -11.69
N LEU A 182 -14.13 -9.85 -10.83
CA LEU A 182 -14.01 -11.27 -10.48
C LEU A 182 -14.20 -12.17 -11.70
N GLU A 183 -15.24 -11.95 -12.50
CA GLU A 183 -15.50 -12.74 -13.72
C GLU A 183 -14.32 -12.74 -14.69
N ASN A 184 -13.65 -11.61 -14.84
CA ASN A 184 -12.54 -11.46 -15.79
C ASN A 184 -11.18 -11.94 -15.25
N VAL A 185 -10.98 -11.98 -13.92
CA VAL A 185 -9.67 -12.29 -13.32
C VAL A 185 -9.64 -13.69 -12.71
N PHE A 186 -10.71 -14.11 -12.04
CA PHE A 186 -10.74 -15.36 -11.29
C PHE A 186 -10.43 -16.62 -12.13
N PRO A 187 -10.97 -16.80 -13.35
CA PRO A 187 -10.67 -17.97 -14.16
C PRO A 187 -9.17 -18.14 -14.48
N TYR A 188 -8.46 -17.04 -14.64
CA TYR A 188 -7.02 -17.06 -14.90
C TYR A 188 -6.20 -17.35 -13.65
N MET A 189 -6.64 -16.85 -12.48
CA MET A 189 -6.01 -17.17 -11.20
C MET A 189 -6.14 -18.66 -10.85
N ASP A 190 -7.30 -19.24 -11.07
CA ASP A 190 -7.58 -20.65 -10.81
C ASP A 190 -6.73 -21.56 -11.71
N ASN A 191 -6.70 -21.30 -12.99
CA ASN A 191 -5.85 -22.01 -13.94
C ASN A 191 -4.35 -21.92 -13.57
N TYR A 192 -3.88 -20.76 -13.11
CA TYR A 192 -2.51 -20.57 -12.67
C TYR A 192 -2.19 -21.40 -11.41
N ASN A 193 -3.09 -21.42 -10.44
CA ASN A 193 -2.93 -22.22 -9.23
C ASN A 193 -2.96 -23.73 -9.53
N TYR A 194 -3.81 -24.17 -10.43
CA TYR A 194 -3.89 -25.56 -10.89
C TYR A 194 -2.58 -26.02 -11.56
N GLN A 195 -2.03 -25.24 -12.48
CA GLN A 195 -0.76 -25.55 -13.13
C GLN A 195 0.43 -25.57 -12.17
N LYS A 196 0.41 -24.76 -11.10
CA LYS A 196 1.44 -24.73 -10.06
C LYS A 196 1.37 -25.96 -9.15
N GLY A 197 0.17 -26.49 -8.91
CA GLY A 197 -0.04 -27.70 -8.09
C GLY A 197 0.37 -29.00 -8.81
N MET A 198 0.56 -28.97 -10.14
CA MET A 198 0.97 -30.12 -10.95
C MET A 198 2.49 -30.22 -11.18
N LYS A 199 3.29 -29.29 -10.64
CA LYS A 199 4.77 -29.34 -10.66
C LYS A 199 5.31 -29.66 -9.28
#